data_6bbbe7b212fc6696b17c4f689e5e94eb
#
_entry.id   6bbbe7b212fc6696b17c4f689e5e94eb
#
_cell.length_a   1.000
_cell.length_b   1.000
_cell.length_c   1.000
_cell.angle_alpha   90.00
_cell.angle_beta   90.00
_cell.angle_gamma   90.00
#
_symmetry.space_group_name_H-M   'P 1'
#
loop_
_entity.id
_entity.type
_entity.pdbx_description
1 polymer ?
#
loop_
_entity_poly.entity_id
_entity_poly.type
_entity_poly.pdbx_seq_one_letter_code
_entity_poly.pdbx_strand_id
1 'polypeptide(L)'
;IGVRCKEKDKIFEEYHAVLDKLYKDLNISVAKRRLNNFKQNLKQVAERGENALDNERARLFRQYEAIKQEVQTYENNLGFLNASSKKGNSLIDEMNRKVQKLKDDMNLVREKIKAIDAENKE
;
A
#
# COMPACT_ATOMS: atom_id res chain seq x y z
N ILE A 1 42.25 5.87 -5.03
CA ILE A 1 41.45 4.92 -4.21
C ILE A 1 40.14 5.55 -3.78
N GLY A 2 40.12 6.84 -3.35
CA GLY A 2 38.90 7.52 -2.96
C GLY A 2 37.89 7.74 -4.11
N VAL A 3 38.40 7.90 -5.32
CA VAL A 3 37.57 8.11 -6.52
C VAL A 3 36.79 6.84 -6.90
N ARG A 4 37.41 5.68 -6.75
CA ARG A 4 36.75 4.39 -7.04
C ARG A 4 35.60 4.09 -6.06
N CYS A 5 35.74 4.49 -4.79
CA CYS A 5 34.68 4.31 -3.80
C CYS A 5 33.48 5.19 -4.11
N LYS A 6 33.71 6.43 -4.52
CA LYS A 6 32.66 7.36 -4.91
C LYS A 6 31.91 6.90 -6.16
N GLU A 7 32.64 6.35 -7.14
CA GLU A 7 32.00 5.78 -8.35
C GLU A 7 31.15 4.55 -8.04
N LYS A 8 31.64 3.68 -7.17
CA LYS A 8 30.88 2.49 -6.73
C LYS A 8 29.62 2.88 -5.98
N ASP A 9 29.72 3.86 -5.09
CA ASP A 9 28.57 4.38 -4.32
C ASP A 9 27.54 5.01 -5.24
N LYS A 10 27.97 5.77 -6.23
CA LYS A 10 27.12 6.41 -7.21
C LYS A 10 26.38 5.36 -8.07
N ILE A 11 27.11 4.35 -8.55
CA ILE A 11 26.53 3.26 -9.33
C ILE A 11 25.52 2.47 -8.47
N PHE A 12 25.85 2.23 -7.22
CA PHE A 12 24.98 1.53 -6.28
C PHE A 12 23.70 2.31 -6.01
N GLU A 13 23.79 3.63 -5.82
CA GLU A 13 22.63 4.51 -5.64
C GLU A 13 21.74 4.53 -6.89
N GLU A 14 22.35 4.63 -8.07
CA GLU A 14 21.60 4.58 -9.34
C GLU A 14 20.89 3.24 -9.53
N TYR A 15 21.56 2.14 -9.19
CA TYR A 15 21.00 0.80 -9.26
C TYR A 15 19.81 0.65 -8.30
N HIS A 16 19.95 1.14 -7.06
CA HIS A 16 18.85 1.11 -6.09
C HIS A 16 17.67 1.98 -6.52
N ALA A 17 17.93 3.15 -7.09
CA ALA A 17 16.87 4.02 -7.60
C ALA A 17 16.07 3.33 -8.71
N VAL A 18 16.75 2.63 -9.63
CA VAL A 18 16.11 1.87 -10.71
C VAL A 18 15.28 0.73 -10.14
N LEU A 19 15.82 -0.02 -9.16
CA LEU A 19 15.10 -1.11 -8.51
C LEU A 19 13.86 -0.60 -7.78
N ASP A 20 13.98 0.49 -7.05
CA ASP A 20 12.84 1.09 -6.33
C ASP A 20 11.74 1.50 -7.30
N LYS A 21 12.11 2.09 -8.42
CA LYS A 21 11.16 2.46 -9.47
C LYS A 21 10.47 1.24 -10.07
N LEU A 22 11.22 0.18 -10.37
CA LEU A 22 10.68 -1.06 -10.88
C LEU A 22 9.71 -1.70 -9.88
N TYR A 23 10.05 -1.67 -8.59
CA TYR A 23 9.17 -2.19 -7.53
C TYR A 23 7.89 -1.39 -7.43
N LYS A 24 7.97 -0.06 -7.50
CA LYS A 24 6.78 0.80 -7.48
C LYS A 24 5.89 0.54 -8.69
N ASP A 25 6.48 0.46 -9.88
CA ASP A 25 5.74 0.20 -11.11
C ASP A 25 5.07 -1.17 -11.08
N LEU A 26 5.77 -2.19 -10.57
CA LEU A 26 5.22 -3.54 -10.41
C LEU A 26 4.06 -3.54 -9.41
N ASN A 27 4.21 -2.86 -8.27
CA ASN A 27 3.15 -2.78 -7.26
C ASN A 27 1.92 -2.07 -7.79
N ILE A 28 2.10 -0.99 -8.55
CA ILE A 28 1.00 -0.27 -9.21
C ILE A 28 0.28 -1.19 -10.22
N SER A 29 1.05 -1.94 -11.01
CA SER A 29 0.51 -2.87 -12.00
C SER A 29 -0.28 -3.99 -11.35
N VAL A 30 0.23 -4.57 -10.25
CA VAL A 30 -0.46 -5.61 -9.49
C VAL A 30 -1.73 -5.06 -8.85
N ALA A 31 -1.68 -3.86 -8.28
CA ALA A 31 -2.84 -3.21 -7.67
C ALA A 31 -3.94 -2.96 -8.70
N LYS A 32 -3.58 -2.47 -9.89
CA LYS A 32 -4.52 -2.26 -10.99
C LYS A 32 -5.19 -3.55 -11.43
N ARG A 33 -4.42 -4.62 -11.55
CA ARG A 33 -4.94 -5.94 -11.93
C ARG A 33 -5.93 -6.46 -10.89
N ARG A 34 -5.57 -6.35 -9.61
CA ARG A 34 -6.44 -6.77 -8.50
C ARG A 34 -7.74 -5.97 -8.49
N LEU A 35 -7.64 -4.66 -8.72
CA LEU A 35 -8.82 -3.80 -8.78
C LEU A 35 -9.71 -4.14 -9.97
N ASN A 36 -9.12 -4.38 -11.15
CA ASN A 36 -9.87 -4.77 -12.34
C ASN A 36 -10.57 -6.11 -12.15
N ASN A 37 -9.87 -7.11 -11.58
CA ASN A 37 -10.47 -8.41 -11.27
C ASN A 37 -11.62 -8.26 -10.28
N PHE A 38 -11.45 -7.40 -9.28
CA PHE A 38 -12.49 -7.11 -8.31
C PHE A 38 -13.72 -6.48 -8.98
N LYS A 39 -13.52 -5.51 -9.87
CA LYS A 39 -14.61 -4.88 -10.62
C LYS A 39 -15.38 -5.86 -11.48
N GLN A 40 -14.67 -6.79 -12.13
CA GLN A 40 -15.30 -7.83 -12.93
C GLN A 40 -16.15 -8.78 -12.05
N ASN A 41 -15.62 -9.13 -10.86
CA ASN A 41 -16.31 -9.99 -9.92
C ASN A 41 -17.52 -9.30 -9.26
N LEU A 42 -17.52 -7.98 -9.17
CA LEU A 42 -18.63 -7.22 -8.58
C LEU A 42 -19.94 -7.45 -9.33
N LYS A 43 -19.89 -7.61 -10.64
CA LYS A 43 -21.09 -7.88 -11.44
C LYS A 43 -21.73 -9.21 -11.02
N GLN A 44 -20.90 -10.23 -10.76
CA GLN A 44 -21.39 -11.52 -10.27
C GLN A 44 -21.95 -11.42 -8.85
N VAL A 45 -21.30 -10.62 -7.99
CA VAL A 45 -21.78 -10.38 -6.62
C VAL A 45 -23.11 -9.64 -6.64
N ALA A 46 -23.25 -8.66 -7.52
CA ALA A 46 -24.50 -7.91 -7.68
C ALA A 46 -25.66 -8.79 -8.10
N GLU A 47 -25.39 -9.81 -8.92
CA GLU A 47 -26.40 -10.78 -9.37
C GLU A 47 -26.93 -11.67 -8.23
N ARG A 48 -26.15 -11.82 -7.14
CA ARG A 48 -26.53 -12.64 -5.99
C ARG A 48 -27.60 -12.02 -5.11
N GLY A 49 -27.84 -10.69 -5.23
CA GLY A 49 -28.88 -10.00 -4.48
C GLY A 49 -28.43 -8.62 -4.00
N GLU A 50 -29.40 -7.80 -3.60
CA GLU A 50 -29.18 -6.41 -3.18
C GLU A 50 -28.26 -6.28 -1.96
N ASN A 51 -28.35 -7.23 -1.03
CA ASN A 51 -27.58 -7.18 0.22
C ASN A 51 -26.12 -7.63 0.06
N ALA A 52 -25.80 -8.35 -1.03
CA ALA A 52 -24.45 -8.87 -1.26
C ALA A 52 -23.42 -7.75 -1.43
N LEU A 53 -23.75 -6.70 -2.16
CA LEU A 53 -22.87 -5.55 -2.33
C LEU A 53 -22.69 -4.78 -1.02
N ASP A 54 -23.75 -4.60 -0.26
CA ASP A 54 -23.68 -3.92 1.05
C ASP A 54 -22.82 -4.69 2.04
N ASN A 55 -22.92 -6.02 2.05
CA ASN A 55 -22.10 -6.87 2.90
C ASN A 55 -20.62 -6.81 2.51
N GLU A 56 -20.34 -6.81 1.21
CA GLU A 56 -18.96 -6.66 0.70
C GLU A 56 -18.38 -5.30 1.07
N ARG A 57 -19.18 -4.24 0.92
CA ARG A 57 -18.79 -2.89 1.29
C ARG A 57 -18.47 -2.79 2.78
N ALA A 58 -19.32 -3.37 3.63
CA ALA A 58 -19.10 -3.38 5.08
C ALA A 58 -17.83 -4.13 5.46
N ARG A 59 -17.55 -5.26 4.79
CA ARG A 59 -16.32 -6.02 5.02
C ARG A 59 -15.09 -5.21 4.64
N LEU A 60 -15.11 -4.54 3.49
CA LEU A 60 -14.02 -3.69 3.03
C LEU A 60 -13.82 -2.49 3.95
N PHE A 61 -14.90 -1.90 4.44
CA PHE A 61 -14.83 -0.77 5.36
C PHE A 61 -14.15 -1.18 6.68
N ARG A 62 -14.48 -2.35 7.21
CA ARG A 62 -13.82 -2.88 8.42
C ARG A 62 -12.33 -3.13 8.16
N GLN A 63 -12.01 -3.66 6.98
CA GLN A 63 -10.62 -3.89 6.58
C GLN A 63 -9.86 -2.55 6.49
N TYR A 64 -10.48 -1.53 5.90
CA TYR A 64 -9.93 -0.19 5.81
C TYR A 64 -9.61 0.38 7.19
N GLU A 65 -10.58 0.30 8.13
CA GLU A 65 -10.39 0.81 9.49
C GLU A 65 -9.28 0.05 10.24
N ALA A 66 -9.20 -1.26 10.07
CA ALA A 66 -8.13 -2.08 10.67
C ALA A 66 -6.75 -1.65 10.17
N ILE A 67 -6.60 -1.46 8.86
CA ILE A 67 -5.34 -1.01 8.26
C ILE A 67 -5.01 0.41 8.75
N LYS A 68 -5.99 1.29 8.81
CA LYS A 68 -5.82 2.65 9.29
C LYS A 68 -5.27 2.69 10.72
N GLN A 69 -5.82 1.88 11.61
CA GLN A 69 -5.33 1.77 12.99
C GLN A 69 -3.90 1.24 13.04
N GLU A 70 -3.60 0.25 12.21
CA GLU A 70 -2.26 -0.31 12.11
C GLU A 70 -1.24 0.73 11.64
N VAL A 71 -1.60 1.53 10.63
CA VAL A 71 -0.77 2.64 10.14
C VAL A 71 -0.51 3.64 11.27
N GLN A 72 -1.53 4.02 12.02
CA GLN A 72 -1.37 4.95 13.14
C GLN A 72 -0.42 4.41 14.20
N THR A 73 -0.51 3.13 14.52
CA THR A 73 0.37 2.47 15.48
C THR A 73 1.83 2.54 15.02
N TYR A 74 2.08 2.22 13.74
CA TYR A 74 3.43 2.30 13.18
C TYR A 74 3.95 3.73 13.14
N GLU A 75 3.13 4.71 12.78
CA GLU A 75 3.53 6.12 12.76
C GLU A 75 3.87 6.63 14.15
N ASN A 76 3.11 6.24 15.17
CA ASN A 76 3.40 6.57 16.56
C ASN A 76 4.75 5.97 17.02
N ASN A 77 5.00 4.71 16.64
CA ASN A 77 6.26 4.04 16.96
C ASN A 77 7.44 4.69 16.23
N LEU A 78 7.24 5.11 14.98
CA LEU A 78 8.25 5.84 14.21
C LEU A 78 8.59 7.18 14.88
N GLY A 79 7.60 7.90 15.38
CA GLY A 79 7.80 9.12 16.13
C GLY A 79 8.69 8.90 17.34
N PHE A 80 8.44 7.84 18.07
CA PHE A 80 9.26 7.44 19.22
C PHE A 80 10.69 7.11 18.81
N LEU A 81 10.89 6.32 17.78
CA LEU A 81 12.21 5.92 17.31
C LEU A 81 13.01 7.12 16.80
N ASN A 82 12.37 8.03 16.08
CA ASN A 82 13.03 9.25 15.59
C ASN A 82 13.46 10.16 16.74
N ALA A 83 12.70 10.21 17.83
CA ALA A 83 13.02 11.03 19.00
C ALA A 83 14.15 10.44 19.84
N SER A 84 14.25 9.11 19.92
CA SER A 84 15.12 8.42 20.88
C SER A 84 16.39 7.83 20.30
N SER A 85 16.54 7.74 18.98
CA SER A 85 17.64 6.98 18.38
C SER A 85 18.35 7.69 17.26
N LYS A 86 19.65 7.90 17.46
CA LYS A 86 20.57 8.35 16.39
C LYS A 86 21.09 7.17 15.54
N LYS A 87 20.76 5.91 15.92
CA LYS A 87 21.32 4.69 15.32
C LYS A 87 20.27 3.73 14.78
N GLY A 88 19.07 4.19 14.46
CA GLY A 88 17.99 3.30 14.07
C GLY A 88 17.60 3.36 12.59
N ASN A 89 18.50 3.79 11.71
CA ASN A 89 18.15 4.08 10.31
C ASN A 89 17.60 2.86 9.57
N SER A 90 18.18 1.67 9.76
CA SER A 90 17.70 0.47 9.07
C SER A 90 16.34 0.00 9.58
N LEU A 91 16.09 0.11 10.88
CA LEU A 91 14.81 -0.22 11.48
C LEU A 91 13.74 0.79 11.07
N ILE A 92 14.08 2.09 11.05
CA ILE A 92 13.21 3.17 10.61
C ILE A 92 12.82 2.96 9.13
N ASP A 93 13.80 2.64 8.28
CA ASP A 93 13.57 2.38 6.87
C ASP A 93 12.64 1.18 6.66
N GLU A 94 12.84 0.11 7.43
CA GLU A 94 12.00 -1.08 7.38
C GLU A 94 10.57 -0.76 7.81
N MET A 95 10.41 0.01 8.88
CA MET A 95 9.08 0.44 9.34
C MET A 95 8.40 1.37 8.33
N ASN A 96 9.15 2.28 7.70
CA ASN A 96 8.63 3.15 6.66
C ASN A 96 8.13 2.35 5.46
N ARG A 97 8.83 1.28 5.08
CA ARG A 97 8.39 0.38 4.01
C ARG A 97 7.08 -0.33 4.36
N LYS A 98 6.96 -0.79 5.60
CA LYS A 98 5.73 -1.42 6.08
C LYS A 98 4.56 -0.43 6.08
N VAL A 99 4.80 0.79 6.54
CA VAL A 99 3.79 1.86 6.51
C VAL A 99 3.35 2.16 5.08
N GLN A 100 4.31 2.25 4.16
CA GLN A 100 3.99 2.51 2.76
C GLN A 100 3.15 1.38 2.15
N LYS A 101 3.50 0.14 2.44
CA LYS A 101 2.73 -1.02 1.99
C LYS A 101 1.30 -1.00 2.55
N LEU A 102 1.15 -0.68 3.83
CA LEU A 102 -0.16 -0.57 4.46
C LEU A 102 -0.99 0.56 3.85
N LYS A 103 -0.37 1.70 3.56
CA LYS A 103 -1.03 2.81 2.87
C LYS A 103 -1.48 2.41 1.46
N ASP A 104 -0.65 1.65 0.74
CA ASP A 104 -1.01 1.14 -0.58
C ASP A 104 -2.20 0.18 -0.51
N ASP A 105 -2.20 -0.73 0.49
CA ASP A 105 -3.32 -1.64 0.74
C ASP A 105 -4.58 -0.86 1.11
N MET A 106 -4.46 0.18 1.93
CA MET A 106 -5.56 1.04 2.32
C MET A 106 -6.17 1.75 1.10
N ASN A 107 -5.32 2.27 0.21
CA ASN A 107 -5.78 2.90 -1.03
C ASN A 107 -6.50 1.90 -1.93
N LEU A 108 -6.01 0.67 -2.02
CA LEU A 108 -6.66 -0.38 -2.81
C LEU A 108 -8.05 -0.69 -2.26
N VAL A 109 -8.18 -0.83 -0.94
CA VAL A 109 -9.48 -1.07 -0.29
C VAL A 109 -10.43 0.10 -0.56
N ARG A 110 -9.92 1.32 -0.46
CA ARG A 110 -10.69 2.54 -0.74
C ARG A 110 -11.21 2.55 -2.18
N GLU A 111 -10.37 2.19 -3.14
CA GLU A 111 -10.78 2.11 -4.55
C GLU A 111 -11.83 1.01 -4.79
N LYS A 112 -11.71 -0.11 -4.06
CA LYS A 112 -12.71 -1.16 -4.11
C LYS A 112 -14.07 -0.69 -3.57
N ILE A 113 -14.07 0.08 -2.48
CA ILE A 113 -15.30 0.67 -1.92
C ILE A 113 -15.93 1.64 -2.93
N LYS A 114 -15.12 2.47 -3.58
CA LYS A 114 -15.59 3.39 -4.63
C LYS A 114 -16.22 2.62 -5.80
N ALA A 115 -15.64 1.49 -6.16
CA ALA A 115 -16.18 0.65 -7.24
C ALA A 115 -17.55 0.07 -6.87
N ILE A 116 -17.73 -0.33 -5.62
CA ILE A 116 -19.03 -0.79 -5.12
C ILE A 116 -20.06 0.33 -5.16
N ASP A 117 -19.68 1.53 -4.71
CA ASP A 117 -20.57 2.69 -4.72
C ASP A 117 -20.98 3.05 -6.15
N ALA A 118 -20.09 2.90 -7.12
CA ALA A 118 -20.39 3.13 -8.53
C ALA A 118 -21.40 2.11 -9.07
N GLU A 119 -21.27 0.83 -8.69
CA GLU A 119 -22.24 -0.22 -9.08
C GLU A 119 -23.61 0.02 -8.44
N ASN A 120 -23.66 0.50 -7.20
CA ASN A 120 -24.92 0.80 -6.51
C ASN A 120 -25.69 1.96 -7.14
N LYS A 121 -25.00 2.88 -7.82
CA LYS A 121 -25.65 4.02 -8.51
C LYS A 121 -26.29 3.64 -9.84
N GLU A 122 -25.92 2.52 -10.40
CA GLU A 122 -26.53 1.99 -11.61
C GLU A 122 -27.73 1.11 -11.28
#